data_495cfb227ef2fe6886c15a769fbe94e1
#
_entry.id   495cfb227ef2fe6886c15a769fbe94e1
#
_cell.length_a   1.000
_cell.length_b   1.000
_cell.length_c   1.000
_cell.angle_alpha   90.00
_cell.angle_beta   90.00
_cell.angle_gamma   90.00
#
_symmetry.space_group_name_H-M   'P 1'
#
loop_
_entity.id
_entity.type
_entity.pdbx_description
1 polymer ?
#
loop_
_entity_poly.entity_id
_entity_poly.type
_entity_poly.pdbx_seq_one_letter_code
_entity_poly.pdbx_strand_id
1 'polypeptide(L)'
;MEQEKMNIQWYPGHMTKTRRQIEADLKLVDAVCEIVDARIPISSRNPDIDAICGNKPRIIVLNRMDLADQETTKRWLQYFRGKGFAAVATDCKTKKGIANFQPAVRSVLKEKIERNAAKGMNKPLKVMVVGIPNVGKSTLINQISGRKGAKAENRPGVTRGKQWVNVDSGLLLLDTPGILWPKFEDPNVGMMLAYTGAVKEGVIDIEELACHLMELMLRLYPNTLFDRYKVDAEQGTPGYVLLEEAGRKRGYLLARGEIHTERMAKVFLDEYRSGKLGHFTLEIPEDLL
;
A
#
# COMPACT_ATOMS: atom_id res chain seq x y z
N MET A 1 -25.82 10.79 -18.09
CA MET A 1 -25.79 11.08 -16.64
C MET A 1 -24.36 11.30 -16.29
N GLU A 2 -23.99 12.54 -15.93
CA GLU A 2 -22.66 12.85 -15.44
C GLU A 2 -22.44 12.07 -14.13
N GLN A 3 -21.40 11.28 -14.10
CA GLN A 3 -20.92 10.65 -12.85
C GLN A 3 -20.55 11.79 -11.89
N GLU A 4 -21.31 11.97 -10.82
CA GLU A 4 -20.89 12.81 -9.70
C GLU A 4 -19.53 12.30 -9.25
N LYS A 5 -18.47 13.07 -9.54
CA LYS A 5 -17.11 12.75 -9.16
C LYS A 5 -17.02 12.77 -7.63
N MET A 6 -16.88 11.61 -7.04
CA MET A 6 -16.70 11.44 -5.60
C MET A 6 -15.49 12.26 -5.14
N ASN A 7 -15.73 13.33 -4.39
CA ASN A 7 -14.69 14.27 -3.97
C ASN A 7 -14.12 13.83 -2.62
N ILE A 8 -13.20 12.89 -2.64
CA ILE A 8 -12.52 12.40 -1.43
C ILE A 8 -11.50 13.46 -1.01
N GLN A 9 -11.88 14.33 -0.06
CA GLN A 9 -10.99 15.32 0.53
C GLN A 9 -10.45 14.82 1.88
N TRP A 10 -9.12 14.71 1.98
CA TRP A 10 -8.43 14.43 3.23
C TRP A 10 -7.83 15.71 3.80
N TYR A 11 -7.93 15.94 5.12
CA TYR A 11 -7.66 17.22 5.79
C TYR A 11 -6.22 17.75 5.65
N PRO A 12 -5.98 19.01 5.23
CA PRO A 12 -4.68 19.53 4.80
C PRO A 12 -3.68 19.93 5.90
N GLY A 13 -4.13 20.19 7.13
CA GLY A 13 -3.33 20.92 8.14
C GLY A 13 -2.04 20.22 8.61
N HIS A 14 -2.00 18.87 8.60
CA HIS A 14 -0.83 18.11 9.07
C HIS A 14 0.20 17.84 7.98
N MET A 15 -0.14 17.97 6.71
CA MET A 15 0.64 17.47 5.59
C MET A 15 1.77 18.39 5.16
N THR A 16 1.55 19.70 5.17
CA THR A 16 2.63 20.68 4.91
C THR A 16 3.74 20.57 5.97
N LYS A 17 3.36 20.35 7.24
CA LYS A 17 4.32 20.11 8.32
C LYS A 17 5.11 18.82 8.09
N THR A 18 4.42 17.76 7.66
CA THR A 18 5.04 16.44 7.44
C THR A 18 5.97 16.46 6.22
N ARG A 19 5.61 17.15 5.14
CA ARG A 19 6.48 17.35 3.98
C ARG A 19 7.78 18.04 4.37
N ARG A 20 7.69 19.19 5.07
CA ARG A 20 8.86 19.92 5.59
C ARG A 20 9.72 19.05 6.51
N GLN A 21 9.08 18.18 7.30
CA GLN A 21 9.79 17.26 8.19
C GLN A 21 10.58 16.22 7.38
N ILE A 22 9.99 15.64 6.31
CA ILE A 22 10.72 14.70 5.43
C ILE A 22 11.89 15.39 4.75
N GLU A 23 11.69 16.59 4.19
CA GLU A 23 12.75 17.36 3.55
C GLU A 23 13.92 17.64 4.51
N ALA A 24 13.62 17.92 5.78
CA ALA A 24 14.65 18.08 6.81
C ALA A 24 15.36 16.77 7.15
N ASP A 25 14.59 15.66 7.25
CA ASP A 25 15.11 14.35 7.61
C ASP A 25 15.91 13.68 6.48
N LEU A 26 15.63 14.04 5.21
CA LEU A 26 16.41 13.58 4.05
C LEU A 26 17.91 13.92 4.14
N LYS A 27 18.25 15.02 4.79
CA LYS A 27 19.65 15.43 5.02
C LYS A 27 20.39 14.48 5.96
N LEU A 28 19.66 13.73 6.79
CA LEU A 28 20.20 12.85 7.81
C LEU A 28 20.42 11.42 7.34
N VAL A 29 19.89 11.06 6.15
CA VAL A 29 19.85 9.69 5.65
C VAL A 29 20.59 9.52 4.34
N ASP A 30 20.97 8.30 4.04
CA ASP A 30 21.75 7.92 2.88
C ASP A 30 20.89 7.45 1.71
N ALA A 31 19.76 6.80 2.04
CA ALA A 31 18.78 6.32 1.09
C ALA A 31 17.35 6.44 1.66
N VAL A 32 16.37 6.28 0.80
CA VAL A 32 14.95 6.26 1.16
C VAL A 32 14.36 4.90 0.79
N CYS A 33 13.67 4.27 1.74
CA CYS A 33 12.84 3.11 1.53
C CYS A 33 11.39 3.57 1.41
N GLU A 34 10.81 3.47 0.22
CA GLU A 34 9.40 3.74 -0.04
C GLU A 34 8.62 2.43 0.04
N ILE A 35 7.69 2.33 1.00
CA ILE A 35 6.83 1.17 1.15
C ILE A 35 5.51 1.44 0.46
N VAL A 36 5.13 0.54 -0.44
CA VAL A 36 3.88 0.56 -1.20
C VAL A 36 3.08 -0.71 -0.95
N ASP A 37 1.78 -0.68 -1.17
CA ASP A 37 0.93 -1.87 -1.09
C ASP A 37 1.01 -2.62 -2.43
N ALA A 38 1.40 -3.89 -2.40
CA ALA A 38 1.56 -4.72 -3.59
C ALA A 38 0.25 -4.91 -4.39
N ARG A 39 -0.91 -4.65 -3.79
CA ARG A 39 -2.22 -4.70 -4.46
C ARG A 39 -2.49 -3.48 -5.34
N ILE A 40 -1.88 -2.33 -4.99
CA ILE A 40 -2.06 -1.01 -5.63
C ILE A 40 -0.72 -0.24 -5.65
N PRO A 41 0.30 -0.74 -6.37
CA PRO A 41 1.67 -0.24 -6.26
C PRO A 41 1.85 1.24 -6.63
N ILE A 42 1.06 1.78 -7.55
CA ILE A 42 1.12 3.19 -7.95
C ILE A 42 0.25 4.06 -7.05
N SER A 43 -1.03 3.70 -6.87
CA SER A 43 -1.94 4.48 -6.03
C SER A 43 -1.52 4.56 -4.56
N SER A 44 -0.69 3.64 -4.09
CA SER A 44 -0.10 3.69 -2.75
C SER A 44 1.21 4.48 -2.64
N ARG A 45 1.72 5.05 -3.73
CA ARG A 45 2.85 5.97 -3.74
C ARG A 45 2.38 7.40 -3.50
N ASN A 46 3.16 8.15 -2.73
CA ASN A 46 2.96 9.60 -2.66
C ASN A 46 3.54 10.25 -3.94
N PRO A 47 2.75 10.95 -4.77
CA PRO A 47 3.23 11.55 -6.01
C PRO A 47 4.36 12.57 -5.80
N ASP A 48 4.40 13.24 -4.65
CA ASP A 48 5.44 14.21 -4.31
C ASP A 48 6.79 13.58 -3.96
N ILE A 49 6.82 12.25 -3.70
CA ILE A 49 8.03 11.60 -3.17
C ILE A 49 9.21 11.67 -4.13
N ASP A 50 8.94 11.65 -5.43
CA ASP A 50 9.98 11.75 -6.46
C ASP A 50 10.65 13.13 -6.42
N ALA A 51 9.85 14.19 -6.33
CA ALA A 51 10.34 15.56 -6.24
C ALA A 51 11.05 15.81 -4.89
N ILE A 52 10.51 15.28 -3.79
CA ILE A 52 11.08 15.45 -2.45
C ILE A 52 12.43 14.73 -2.32
N CYS A 53 12.54 13.50 -2.80
CA CYS A 53 13.76 12.70 -2.68
C CYS A 53 14.86 13.12 -3.65
N GLY A 54 14.51 13.72 -4.79
CA GLY A 54 15.47 14.08 -5.84
C GLY A 54 16.38 12.90 -6.22
N ASN A 55 17.69 13.11 -6.14
CA ASN A 55 18.71 12.12 -6.53
C ASN A 55 19.08 11.14 -5.38
N LYS A 56 18.35 11.11 -4.27
CA LYS A 56 18.61 10.13 -3.20
C LYS A 56 18.40 8.71 -3.71
N PRO A 57 19.34 7.76 -3.43
CA PRO A 57 19.11 6.35 -3.72
C PRO A 57 17.83 5.85 -3.07
N ARG A 58 17.02 5.09 -3.83
CA ARG A 58 15.72 4.61 -3.34
C ARG A 58 15.55 3.12 -3.49
N ILE A 59 14.85 2.55 -2.52
CA ILE A 59 14.39 1.16 -2.49
C ILE A 59 12.88 1.18 -2.45
N ILE A 60 12.21 0.51 -3.39
CA ILE A 60 10.77 0.29 -3.36
C ILE A 60 10.49 -1.06 -2.69
N VAL A 61 9.65 -1.06 -1.67
CA VAL A 61 9.20 -2.28 -1.00
C VAL A 61 7.73 -2.49 -1.27
N LEU A 62 7.41 -3.49 -2.11
CA LEU A 62 6.03 -3.94 -2.32
C LEU A 62 5.65 -4.83 -1.13
N ASN A 63 4.99 -4.23 -0.14
CA ASN A 63 4.54 -4.96 1.06
C ASN A 63 3.17 -5.59 0.83
N ARG A 64 2.78 -6.53 1.70
CA ARG A 64 1.54 -7.30 1.59
C ARG A 64 1.48 -8.16 0.31
N MET A 65 2.61 -8.68 -0.12
CA MET A 65 2.67 -9.61 -1.26
C MET A 65 1.83 -10.88 -1.02
N ASP A 66 1.50 -11.18 0.24
CA ASP A 66 0.58 -12.25 0.65
C ASP A 66 -0.88 -12.00 0.25
N LEU A 67 -1.25 -10.77 -0.11
CA LEU A 67 -2.59 -10.38 -0.53
C LEU A 67 -2.66 -10.03 -2.02
N ALA A 68 -1.53 -9.94 -2.70
CA ALA A 68 -1.41 -9.52 -4.09
C ALA A 68 -1.22 -10.72 -5.04
N ASP A 69 -1.57 -10.54 -6.29
CA ASP A 69 -1.28 -11.52 -7.34
C ASP A 69 0.24 -11.67 -7.53
N GLN A 70 0.72 -12.91 -7.55
CA GLN A 70 2.16 -13.19 -7.55
C GLN A 70 2.83 -12.83 -8.88
N GLU A 71 2.18 -13.11 -10.00
CA GLU A 71 2.75 -12.82 -11.32
C GLU A 71 2.75 -11.31 -11.59
N THR A 72 1.68 -10.62 -11.25
CA THR A 72 1.61 -9.16 -11.35
C THR A 72 2.63 -8.50 -10.41
N THR A 73 2.83 -9.06 -9.19
CA THR A 73 3.88 -8.57 -8.28
C THR A 73 5.28 -8.69 -8.89
N LYS A 74 5.60 -9.80 -9.60
CA LYS A 74 6.89 -9.95 -10.32
C LYS A 74 7.05 -8.90 -11.43
N ARG A 75 5.99 -8.64 -12.18
CA ARG A 75 5.98 -7.60 -13.24
C ARG A 75 6.24 -6.21 -12.64
N TRP A 76 5.62 -5.89 -11.50
CA TRP A 76 5.87 -4.64 -10.79
C TRP A 76 7.31 -4.52 -10.28
N LEU A 77 7.91 -5.60 -9.77
CA LEU A 77 9.33 -5.61 -9.41
C LEU A 77 10.23 -5.31 -10.61
N GLN A 78 9.92 -5.88 -11.78
CA GLN A 78 10.66 -5.60 -13.02
C GLN A 78 10.46 -4.15 -13.47
N TYR A 79 9.23 -3.63 -13.43
CA TYR A 79 8.92 -2.25 -13.74
C TYR A 79 9.74 -1.25 -12.92
N PHE A 80 9.73 -1.39 -11.59
CA PHE A 80 10.49 -0.49 -10.73
C PHE A 80 12.01 -0.61 -10.94
N ARG A 81 12.51 -1.80 -11.17
CA ARG A 81 13.93 -2.01 -11.51
C ARG A 81 14.30 -1.37 -12.84
N GLY A 82 13.44 -1.47 -13.84
CA GLY A 82 13.60 -0.79 -15.12
C GLY A 82 13.61 0.75 -15.02
N LYS A 83 12.94 1.29 -13.98
CA LYS A 83 12.99 2.73 -13.64
C LYS A 83 14.22 3.11 -12.78
N GLY A 84 15.16 2.19 -12.54
CA GLY A 84 16.39 2.44 -11.79
C GLY A 84 16.27 2.32 -10.26
N PHE A 85 15.15 1.81 -9.73
CA PHE A 85 14.99 1.55 -8.31
C PHE A 85 15.46 0.13 -7.94
N ALA A 86 16.03 -0.05 -6.75
CA ALA A 86 16.01 -1.39 -6.15
C ALA A 86 14.59 -1.71 -5.70
N ALA A 87 14.11 -2.91 -6.00
CA ALA A 87 12.75 -3.30 -5.66
C ALA A 87 12.72 -4.69 -5.03
N VAL A 88 12.00 -4.82 -3.92
CA VAL A 88 11.78 -6.07 -3.19
C VAL A 88 10.30 -6.22 -2.83
N ALA A 89 9.81 -7.47 -2.77
CA ALA A 89 8.47 -7.76 -2.30
C ALA A 89 8.54 -8.43 -0.92
N THR A 90 7.64 -8.05 -0.01
CA THR A 90 7.65 -8.53 1.37
C THR A 90 6.25 -8.93 1.86
N ASP A 91 6.22 -9.95 2.69
CA ASP A 91 5.11 -10.28 3.58
C ASP A 91 5.59 -10.21 5.03
N CYS A 92 5.14 -9.18 5.74
CA CYS A 92 5.53 -8.97 7.13
C CYS A 92 4.88 -9.96 8.11
N LYS A 93 3.85 -10.72 7.72
CA LYS A 93 3.22 -11.74 8.58
C LYS A 93 4.06 -13.01 8.63
N THR A 94 4.44 -13.53 7.45
CA THR A 94 5.24 -14.77 7.33
C THR A 94 6.74 -14.51 7.26
N LYS A 95 7.17 -13.25 7.23
CA LYS A 95 8.56 -12.80 7.03
C LYS A 95 9.13 -13.11 5.64
N LYS A 96 8.31 -13.53 4.69
CA LYS A 96 8.76 -13.82 3.33
C LYS A 96 9.29 -12.54 2.66
N GLY A 97 10.44 -12.63 2.03
CA GLY A 97 11.08 -11.51 1.33
C GLY A 97 11.82 -10.51 2.22
N ILE A 98 11.65 -10.52 3.55
CA ILE A 98 12.33 -9.59 4.48
C ILE A 98 13.85 -9.68 4.37
N ALA A 99 14.42 -10.89 4.21
CA ALA A 99 15.86 -11.10 4.06
C ALA A 99 16.45 -10.37 2.84
N ASN A 100 15.66 -10.05 1.83
CA ASN A 100 16.12 -9.34 0.62
C ASN A 100 16.30 -7.83 0.85
N PHE A 101 15.79 -7.28 1.94
CA PHE A 101 15.83 -5.83 2.20
C PHE A 101 17.26 -5.31 2.40
N GLN A 102 18.05 -5.92 3.30
CA GLN A 102 19.41 -5.46 3.56
C GLN A 102 20.34 -5.57 2.34
N PRO A 103 20.33 -6.66 1.55
CA PRO A 103 21.05 -6.72 0.27
C PRO A 103 20.65 -5.61 -0.70
N ALA A 104 19.34 -5.27 -0.81
CA ALA A 104 18.88 -4.17 -1.65
C ALA A 104 19.41 -2.81 -1.17
N VAL A 105 19.40 -2.54 0.15
CA VAL A 105 20.01 -1.32 0.72
C VAL A 105 21.50 -1.23 0.40
N ARG A 106 22.24 -2.32 0.58
CA ARG A 106 23.68 -2.36 0.29
C ARG A 106 23.98 -2.17 -1.18
N SER A 107 23.13 -2.70 -2.07
CA SER A 107 23.26 -2.54 -3.52
C SER A 107 23.16 -1.07 -3.94
N VAL A 108 22.12 -0.35 -3.50
CA VAL A 108 21.93 1.07 -3.87
C VAL A 108 22.93 2.01 -3.21
N LEU A 109 23.59 1.60 -2.13
CA LEU A 109 24.58 2.37 -1.41
C LEU A 109 26.02 1.85 -1.61
N LYS A 110 26.24 0.99 -2.62
CA LYS A 110 27.55 0.35 -2.87
C LYS A 110 28.70 1.35 -2.95
N GLU A 111 28.58 2.38 -3.77
CA GLU A 111 29.60 3.42 -3.94
C GLU A 111 29.92 4.15 -2.61
N LYS A 112 28.90 4.40 -1.78
CA LYS A 112 29.10 5.02 -0.47
C LYS A 112 29.85 4.08 0.47
N ILE A 113 29.50 2.79 0.48
CA ILE A 113 30.17 1.78 1.31
C ILE A 113 31.64 1.71 0.93
N GLU A 114 31.96 1.60 -0.38
CA GLU A 114 33.33 1.53 -0.88
C GLU A 114 34.13 2.80 -0.54
N ARG A 115 33.53 3.98 -0.70
CA ARG A 115 34.16 5.27 -0.34
C ARG A 115 34.45 5.38 1.15
N ASN A 116 33.55 4.90 2.01
CA ASN A 116 33.77 4.88 3.45
C ASN A 116 34.89 3.89 3.82
N ALA A 117 34.88 2.69 3.24
CA ALA A 117 35.91 1.67 3.46
C ALA A 117 37.31 2.18 3.06
N ALA A 118 37.44 2.83 1.90
CA ALA A 118 38.68 3.44 1.44
C ALA A 118 39.25 4.52 2.39
N LYS A 119 38.35 5.15 3.20
CA LYS A 119 38.73 6.13 4.23
C LYS A 119 38.93 5.49 5.64
N GLY A 120 38.86 4.17 5.76
CA GLY A 120 38.91 3.47 7.04
C GLY A 120 37.71 3.74 7.96
N MET A 121 36.59 4.24 7.42
CA MET A 121 35.43 4.59 8.20
C MET A 121 34.38 3.47 8.18
N ASN A 122 33.99 3.02 9.36
CA ASN A 122 32.86 2.07 9.53
C ASN A 122 31.63 2.82 10.05
N LYS A 123 30.94 3.54 9.16
CA LYS A 123 29.72 4.29 9.51
C LYS A 123 28.48 3.49 9.16
N PRO A 124 27.47 3.40 10.05
CA PRO A 124 26.22 2.74 9.72
C PRO A 124 25.50 3.44 8.59
N LEU A 125 24.87 2.68 7.72
CA LEU A 125 23.99 3.18 6.67
C LEU A 125 22.67 3.66 7.30
N LYS A 126 22.19 4.81 6.88
CA LYS A 126 20.99 5.44 7.40
C LYS A 126 19.92 5.44 6.32
N VAL A 127 18.80 4.79 6.56
CA VAL A 127 17.68 4.69 5.61
C VAL A 127 16.41 5.24 6.22
N MET A 128 15.78 6.20 5.56
CA MET A 128 14.47 6.71 5.95
C MET A 128 13.37 5.82 5.35
N VAL A 129 12.39 5.46 6.16
CA VAL A 129 11.25 4.65 5.72
C VAL A 129 10.03 5.54 5.57
N VAL A 130 9.51 5.64 4.35
CA VAL A 130 8.33 6.44 4.01
C VAL A 130 7.23 5.58 3.39
N GLY A 131 6.01 6.08 3.37
CA GLY A 131 4.85 5.44 2.75
C GLY A 131 3.55 5.92 3.37
N ILE A 132 2.44 5.56 2.76
CA ILE A 132 1.10 5.92 3.23
C ILE A 132 0.77 5.32 4.60
N PRO A 133 -0.26 5.81 5.30
CA PRO A 133 -0.77 5.16 6.51
C PRO A 133 -1.18 3.70 6.23
N ASN A 134 -1.06 2.85 7.23
CA ASN A 134 -1.48 1.44 7.20
C ASN A 134 -0.80 0.53 6.14
N VAL A 135 0.17 1.01 5.38
CA VAL A 135 0.92 0.20 4.39
C VAL A 135 1.84 -0.84 5.05
N GLY A 136 2.08 -0.71 6.37
CA GLY A 136 2.88 -1.66 7.15
C GLY A 136 4.31 -1.21 7.48
N LYS A 137 4.61 0.11 7.45
CA LYS A 137 5.95 0.66 7.76
C LYS A 137 6.54 0.14 9.07
N SER A 138 5.85 0.40 10.18
CA SER A 138 6.34 0.00 11.51
C SER A 138 6.42 -1.51 11.66
N THR A 139 5.53 -2.27 11.00
CA THR A 139 5.60 -3.73 10.97
C THR A 139 6.85 -4.20 10.24
N LEU A 140 7.15 -3.63 9.07
CA LEU A 140 8.35 -3.96 8.30
C LEU A 140 9.61 -3.64 9.11
N ILE A 141 9.69 -2.45 9.72
CA ILE A 141 10.82 -2.04 10.56
C ILE A 141 11.04 -3.04 11.71
N ASN A 142 9.96 -3.45 12.39
CA ASN A 142 10.03 -4.43 13.48
C ASN A 142 10.51 -5.80 13.00
N GLN A 143 10.07 -6.24 11.82
CA GLN A 143 10.51 -7.51 11.25
C GLN A 143 12.00 -7.48 10.84
N ILE A 144 12.46 -6.37 10.25
CA ILE A 144 13.85 -6.20 9.84
C ILE A 144 14.77 -6.10 11.06
N SER A 145 14.36 -5.38 12.11
CA SER A 145 15.16 -5.18 13.32
C SER A 145 15.16 -6.37 14.29
N GLY A 146 14.26 -7.33 14.09
CA GLY A 146 14.04 -8.43 15.03
C GLY A 146 13.53 -7.99 16.40
N ARG A 147 13.10 -6.74 16.55
CA ARG A 147 12.65 -6.13 17.82
C ARG A 147 11.26 -5.53 17.67
N LYS A 148 10.48 -5.53 18.75
CA LYS A 148 9.20 -4.80 18.83
C LYS A 148 9.46 -3.33 19.25
N GLY A 149 10.29 -2.61 18.49
CA GLY A 149 10.70 -1.24 18.83
C GLY A 149 9.82 -0.15 18.24
N ALA A 150 9.25 -0.36 17.05
CA ALA A 150 8.33 0.57 16.42
C ALA A 150 6.88 0.19 16.77
N LYS A 151 6.07 1.18 17.15
CA LYS A 151 4.65 0.95 17.45
C LYS A 151 3.88 0.61 16.17
N ALA A 152 3.49 -0.65 16.03
CA ALA A 152 2.68 -1.13 14.91
C ALA A 152 1.22 -1.31 15.38
N GLU A 153 0.31 -0.45 14.93
CA GLU A 153 -1.13 -0.59 15.12
C GLU A 153 -1.84 -0.33 13.79
N ASN A 154 -2.98 -0.99 13.58
CA ASN A 154 -3.81 -0.80 12.38
C ASN A 154 -4.66 0.51 12.43
N ARG A 155 -4.18 1.55 13.13
CA ARG A 155 -4.86 2.84 13.24
C ARG A 155 -4.04 3.94 12.57
N PRO A 156 -4.62 4.80 11.74
CA PRO A 156 -3.93 5.94 11.15
C PRO A 156 -3.34 6.86 12.24
N GLY A 157 -2.08 7.31 12.05
CA GLY A 157 -1.44 8.28 12.93
C GLY A 157 -0.79 7.73 14.20
N VAL A 158 -0.50 6.42 14.28
CA VAL A 158 0.14 5.80 15.45
C VAL A 158 1.57 6.27 15.66
N THR A 159 2.35 6.44 14.58
CA THR A 159 3.69 7.02 14.65
C THR A 159 3.59 8.54 14.70
N ARG A 160 3.69 9.12 15.90
CA ARG A 160 3.53 10.58 16.13
C ARG A 160 4.79 11.40 15.93
N GLY A 161 5.97 10.76 15.76
CA GLY A 161 7.26 11.43 15.59
C GLY A 161 8.28 10.52 14.93
N LYS A 162 9.44 11.07 14.57
CA LYS A 162 10.54 10.30 14.01
C LYS A 162 11.22 9.44 15.08
N GLN A 163 11.57 8.20 14.72
CA GLN A 163 12.27 7.28 15.60
C GLN A 163 13.37 6.56 14.85
N TRP A 164 14.59 6.58 15.39
CA TRP A 164 15.69 5.76 14.90
C TRP A 164 15.58 4.34 15.45
N VAL A 165 15.65 3.37 14.56
CA VAL A 165 15.65 1.93 14.91
C VAL A 165 16.95 1.32 14.42
N ASN A 166 17.73 0.77 15.34
CA ASN A 166 18.94 0.04 15.02
C ASN A 166 18.58 -1.38 14.57
N VAL A 167 18.99 -1.75 13.37
CA VAL A 167 18.81 -3.11 12.83
C VAL A 167 19.97 -3.99 13.23
N ASP A 168 21.18 -3.53 12.94
CA ASP A 168 22.44 -4.15 13.30
C ASP A 168 23.54 -3.06 13.42
N SER A 169 24.79 -3.45 13.62
CA SER A 169 25.91 -2.49 13.71
C SER A 169 26.15 -1.67 12.44
N GLY A 170 25.51 -2.03 11.32
CA GLY A 170 25.74 -1.39 10.02
C GLY A 170 24.50 -0.72 9.41
N LEU A 171 23.31 -0.80 10.03
CA LEU A 171 22.07 -0.25 9.45
C LEU A 171 21.16 0.38 10.51
N LEU A 172 20.81 1.64 10.28
CA LEU A 172 19.84 2.41 11.04
C LEU A 172 18.64 2.75 10.16
N LEU A 173 17.43 2.49 10.63
CA LEU A 173 16.19 2.89 9.98
C LEU A 173 15.57 4.09 10.72
N LEU A 174 15.14 5.08 9.96
CA LEU A 174 14.35 6.20 10.48
C LEU A 174 12.88 5.95 10.16
N ASP A 175 12.09 5.60 11.18
CA ASP A 175 10.63 5.49 11.05
C ASP A 175 10.01 6.88 10.99
N THR A 176 9.15 7.11 10.00
CA THR A 176 8.44 8.36 9.81
C THR A 176 6.93 8.15 9.89
N PRO A 177 6.15 9.17 10.29
CA PRO A 177 4.70 9.12 10.18
C PRO A 177 4.24 8.78 8.76
N GLY A 178 3.13 8.06 8.64
CA GLY A 178 2.50 7.79 7.35
C GLY A 178 1.97 9.08 6.74
N ILE A 179 2.20 9.27 5.44
CA ILE A 179 1.85 10.48 4.72
C ILE A 179 0.92 10.15 3.58
N LEU A 180 -0.26 10.77 3.61
CA LEU A 180 -1.12 10.94 2.45
C LEU A 180 -0.98 12.39 1.96
N TRP A 181 -1.21 12.62 0.68
CA TRP A 181 -1.24 13.97 0.11
C TRP A 181 -2.64 14.59 0.23
N PRO A 182 -2.74 15.94 0.26
CA PRO A 182 -3.96 16.63 0.68
C PRO A 182 -5.14 16.48 -0.29
N LYS A 183 -4.89 16.23 -1.57
CA LYS A 183 -5.90 16.10 -2.60
C LYS A 183 -5.49 15.02 -3.58
N PHE A 184 -6.38 14.10 -3.85
CA PHE A 184 -6.20 13.15 -4.95
C PHE A 184 -6.62 13.85 -6.25
N GLU A 185 -5.65 14.10 -7.13
CA GLU A 185 -5.93 14.70 -8.45
C GLU A 185 -6.77 13.75 -9.31
N ASP A 186 -6.49 12.45 -9.19
CA ASP A 186 -7.27 11.37 -9.78
C ASP A 186 -8.18 10.73 -8.69
N PRO A 187 -9.52 10.81 -8.85
CA PRO A 187 -10.48 10.15 -7.97
C PRO A 187 -10.25 8.64 -7.84
N ASN A 188 -9.74 7.99 -8.90
CA ASN A 188 -9.46 6.55 -8.87
C ASN A 188 -8.41 6.19 -7.81
N VAL A 189 -7.41 7.04 -7.59
CA VAL A 189 -6.40 6.83 -6.52
C VAL A 189 -7.08 6.78 -5.16
N GLY A 190 -8.03 7.67 -4.89
CA GLY A 190 -8.81 7.67 -3.66
C GLY A 190 -9.57 6.36 -3.44
N MET A 191 -10.21 5.85 -4.51
CA MET A 191 -10.91 4.57 -4.49
C MET A 191 -9.97 3.40 -4.21
N MET A 192 -8.83 3.31 -4.91
CA MET A 192 -7.80 2.28 -4.68
C MET A 192 -7.32 2.25 -3.23
N LEU A 193 -7.07 3.43 -2.65
CA LEU A 193 -6.67 3.56 -1.24
C LEU A 193 -7.79 3.13 -0.28
N ALA A 194 -9.04 3.41 -0.61
CA ALA A 194 -10.19 3.02 0.18
C ALA A 194 -10.42 1.50 0.15
N TYR A 195 -10.29 0.86 -1.01
CA TYR A 195 -10.40 -0.61 -1.13
C TYR A 195 -9.42 -1.31 -0.18
N THR A 196 -8.20 -0.82 -0.07
CA THR A 196 -7.16 -1.43 0.77
C THR A 196 -7.23 -1.03 2.25
N GLY A 197 -8.12 -0.10 2.63
CA GLY A 197 -8.26 0.41 3.99
C GLY A 197 -7.17 1.40 4.40
N ALA A 198 -6.48 2.03 3.43
CA ALA A 198 -5.49 3.08 3.70
C ALA A 198 -6.15 4.40 4.12
N VAL A 199 -7.38 4.63 3.69
CA VAL A 199 -8.24 5.78 4.05
C VAL A 199 -9.34 5.30 4.99
N LYS A 200 -9.78 6.17 5.92
CA LYS A 200 -10.88 5.85 6.87
C LYS A 200 -12.23 5.74 6.14
N GLU A 201 -13.03 4.76 6.53
CA GLU A 201 -14.33 4.44 5.94
C GLU A 201 -15.40 5.54 6.09
N GLY A 202 -15.25 6.49 7.01
CA GLY A 202 -16.26 7.55 7.25
C GLY A 202 -16.38 8.63 6.17
N VAL A 203 -15.65 8.50 5.06
CA VAL A 203 -15.61 9.49 3.97
C VAL A 203 -16.30 8.97 2.69
N ILE A 204 -16.56 7.68 2.58
CA ILE A 204 -17.11 7.04 1.38
C ILE A 204 -18.25 6.13 1.78
N ASP A 205 -19.32 6.13 0.99
CA ASP A 205 -20.38 5.14 1.10
C ASP A 205 -19.81 3.74 0.88
N ILE A 206 -20.07 2.86 1.84
CA ILE A 206 -19.47 1.51 1.83
C ILE A 206 -20.08 0.61 0.76
N GLU A 207 -21.37 0.84 0.43
CA GLU A 207 -22.06 0.08 -0.61
C GLU A 207 -21.55 0.51 -1.99
N GLU A 208 -21.40 1.81 -2.21
CA GLU A 208 -20.83 2.35 -3.44
C GLU A 208 -19.38 1.86 -3.64
N LEU A 209 -18.57 1.89 -2.58
CA LEU A 209 -17.20 1.37 -2.60
C LEU A 209 -17.16 -0.12 -2.97
N ALA A 210 -18.05 -0.92 -2.40
CA ALA A 210 -18.14 -2.35 -2.69
C ALA A 210 -18.60 -2.60 -4.13
N CYS A 211 -19.61 -1.86 -4.63
CA CYS A 211 -20.10 -1.96 -6.00
C CYS A 211 -18.98 -1.71 -7.02
N HIS A 212 -18.24 -0.63 -6.87
CA HIS A 212 -17.13 -0.30 -7.76
C HIS A 212 -15.99 -1.34 -7.71
N LEU A 213 -15.67 -1.87 -6.51
CA LEU A 213 -14.68 -2.93 -6.40
C LEU A 213 -15.16 -4.23 -7.05
N MET A 214 -16.44 -4.60 -6.92
CA MET A 214 -17.00 -5.78 -7.58
C MET A 214 -16.92 -5.67 -9.11
N GLU A 215 -17.26 -4.50 -9.67
CA GLU A 215 -17.12 -4.23 -11.12
C GLU A 215 -15.67 -4.35 -11.59
N LEU A 216 -14.75 -3.76 -10.84
CA LEU A 216 -13.31 -3.84 -11.12
C LEU A 216 -12.81 -5.28 -11.06
N MET A 217 -13.22 -6.04 -10.04
CA MET A 217 -12.84 -7.45 -9.89
C MET A 217 -13.44 -8.33 -10.99
N LEU A 218 -14.69 -8.10 -11.38
CA LEU A 218 -15.33 -8.83 -12.49
C LEU A 218 -14.55 -8.60 -13.81
N ARG A 219 -14.00 -7.41 -14.01
CA ARG A 219 -13.18 -7.08 -15.18
C ARG A 219 -11.78 -7.73 -15.13
N LEU A 220 -11.09 -7.67 -13.99
CA LEU A 220 -9.71 -8.13 -13.86
C LEU A 220 -9.61 -9.63 -13.52
N TYR A 221 -10.58 -10.14 -12.77
CA TYR A 221 -10.60 -11.50 -12.20
C TYR A 221 -12.02 -12.10 -12.31
N PRO A 222 -12.53 -12.39 -13.52
CA PRO A 222 -13.96 -12.65 -13.79
C PRO A 222 -14.55 -13.80 -12.98
N ASN A 223 -13.76 -14.80 -12.63
CA ASN A 223 -14.26 -15.98 -11.90
C ASN A 223 -14.43 -15.75 -10.38
N THR A 224 -13.85 -14.69 -9.83
CA THR A 224 -13.76 -14.50 -8.36
C THR A 224 -15.13 -14.43 -7.69
N LEU A 225 -16.08 -13.68 -8.27
CA LEU A 225 -17.41 -13.50 -7.70
C LEU A 225 -18.22 -14.79 -7.78
N PHE A 226 -18.07 -15.55 -8.88
CA PHE A 226 -18.68 -16.87 -9.00
C PHE A 226 -18.09 -17.87 -8.00
N ASP A 227 -16.78 -17.96 -7.91
CA ASP A 227 -16.11 -18.90 -7.02
C ASP A 227 -16.50 -18.68 -5.56
N ARG A 228 -16.53 -17.41 -5.13
CA ARG A 228 -16.77 -17.05 -3.74
C ARG A 228 -18.24 -16.92 -3.35
N TYR A 229 -19.05 -16.30 -4.20
CA TYR A 229 -20.44 -15.92 -3.89
C TYR A 229 -21.46 -16.61 -4.76
N LYS A 230 -21.02 -17.39 -5.78
CA LYS A 230 -21.89 -18.00 -6.79
C LYS A 230 -22.69 -16.97 -7.61
N VAL A 231 -22.12 -15.77 -7.77
CA VAL A 231 -22.65 -14.74 -8.65
C VAL A 231 -22.15 -15.03 -10.06
N ASP A 232 -23.07 -15.36 -10.94
CA ASP A 232 -22.80 -15.57 -12.36
C ASP A 232 -23.17 -14.28 -13.10
N ALA A 233 -22.18 -13.58 -13.59
CA ALA A 233 -22.37 -12.25 -14.18
C ALA A 233 -21.41 -12.01 -15.33
N GLU A 234 -21.89 -11.33 -16.37
CA GLU A 234 -21.11 -10.90 -17.52
C GLU A 234 -20.35 -9.58 -17.21
N GLN A 235 -19.28 -9.34 -17.95
CA GLN A 235 -18.59 -8.06 -17.86
C GLN A 235 -19.53 -6.90 -18.19
N GLY A 236 -19.46 -5.85 -17.37
CA GLY A 236 -20.37 -4.69 -17.48
C GLY A 236 -21.65 -4.80 -16.64
N THR A 237 -21.86 -5.92 -15.92
CA THR A 237 -22.94 -6.00 -14.92
C THR A 237 -22.73 -4.92 -13.86
N PRO A 238 -23.75 -4.06 -13.57
CA PRO A 238 -23.61 -2.99 -12.58
C PRO A 238 -23.33 -3.53 -11.18
N GLY A 239 -22.49 -2.83 -10.43
CA GLY A 239 -22.02 -3.27 -9.10
C GLY A 239 -23.14 -3.47 -8.09
N TYR A 240 -24.20 -2.66 -8.14
CA TYR A 240 -25.35 -2.83 -7.25
C TYR A 240 -26.07 -4.18 -7.49
N VAL A 241 -26.14 -4.64 -8.75
CA VAL A 241 -26.72 -5.94 -9.11
C VAL A 241 -25.84 -7.07 -8.55
N LEU A 242 -24.51 -6.94 -8.71
CA LEU A 242 -23.54 -7.90 -8.16
C LEU A 242 -23.63 -8.00 -6.63
N LEU A 243 -23.75 -6.84 -5.96
CA LEU A 243 -23.85 -6.76 -4.52
C LEU A 243 -25.15 -7.37 -3.98
N GLU A 244 -26.30 -7.08 -4.62
CA GLU A 244 -27.58 -7.67 -4.28
C GLU A 244 -27.58 -9.18 -4.46
N GLU A 245 -27.08 -9.67 -5.60
CA GLU A 245 -27.04 -11.10 -5.87
C GLU A 245 -26.14 -11.83 -4.88
N ALA A 246 -24.94 -11.28 -4.58
CA ALA A 246 -24.06 -11.82 -3.57
C ALA A 246 -24.73 -11.87 -2.18
N GLY A 247 -25.44 -10.81 -1.81
CA GLY A 247 -26.21 -10.75 -0.56
C GLY A 247 -27.31 -11.80 -0.49
N ARG A 248 -28.02 -11.99 -1.59
CA ARG A 248 -29.07 -13.03 -1.74
C ARG A 248 -28.50 -14.42 -1.59
N LYS A 249 -27.41 -14.73 -2.31
CA LYS A 249 -26.74 -16.04 -2.23
C LYS A 249 -26.17 -16.35 -0.85
N ARG A 250 -25.80 -15.32 -0.09
CA ARG A 250 -25.33 -15.43 1.29
C ARG A 250 -26.45 -15.45 2.34
N GLY A 251 -27.72 -15.25 1.92
CA GLY A 251 -28.86 -15.21 2.82
C GLY A 251 -28.85 -13.99 3.75
N TYR A 252 -28.28 -12.86 3.32
CA TYR A 252 -28.29 -11.62 4.09
C TYR A 252 -29.58 -10.87 3.83
N LEU A 253 -30.61 -11.18 4.61
CA LEU A 253 -31.95 -10.64 4.49
C LEU A 253 -32.27 -9.72 5.66
N LEU A 254 -33.01 -8.65 5.38
CA LEU A 254 -33.70 -7.80 6.33
C LEU A 254 -35.12 -8.34 6.61
N ALA A 255 -35.81 -7.70 7.55
CA ALA A 255 -37.22 -7.92 7.74
C ALA A 255 -37.97 -7.64 6.42
N ARG A 256 -38.96 -8.49 6.06
CA ARG A 256 -39.71 -8.48 4.80
C ARG A 256 -38.99 -9.02 3.54
N GLY A 257 -37.82 -9.64 3.72
CA GLY A 257 -37.11 -10.32 2.61
C GLY A 257 -36.27 -9.41 1.71
N GLU A 258 -36.09 -8.15 2.07
CA GLU A 258 -35.17 -7.24 1.38
C GLU A 258 -33.72 -7.68 1.61
N ILE A 259 -32.82 -7.43 0.64
CA ILE A 259 -31.42 -7.77 0.76
C ILE A 259 -30.69 -6.76 1.65
N HIS A 260 -29.90 -7.24 2.60
CA HIS A 260 -29.07 -6.39 3.46
C HIS A 260 -27.74 -6.08 2.76
N THR A 261 -27.78 -5.16 1.79
CA THR A 261 -26.66 -4.79 0.93
C THR A 261 -25.48 -4.18 1.70
N GLU A 262 -25.76 -3.34 2.70
CA GLU A 262 -24.71 -2.76 3.58
C GLU A 262 -23.90 -3.85 4.30
N ARG A 263 -24.56 -4.91 4.81
CA ARG A 263 -23.87 -6.03 5.43
C ARG A 263 -23.02 -6.79 4.41
N MET A 264 -23.54 -7.00 3.21
CA MET A 264 -22.80 -7.67 2.14
C MET A 264 -21.56 -6.85 1.73
N ALA A 265 -21.70 -5.53 1.60
CA ALA A 265 -20.62 -4.62 1.28
C ALA A 265 -19.47 -4.69 2.32
N LYS A 266 -19.81 -4.62 3.61
CA LYS A 266 -18.84 -4.79 4.71
C LYS A 266 -18.11 -6.12 4.63
N VAL A 267 -18.84 -7.21 4.46
CA VAL A 267 -18.25 -8.55 4.37
C VAL A 267 -17.34 -8.68 3.15
N PHE A 268 -17.77 -8.18 1.99
CA PHE A 268 -16.99 -8.23 0.76
C PHE A 268 -15.66 -7.46 0.89
N LEU A 269 -15.69 -6.22 1.38
CA LEU A 269 -14.49 -5.43 1.59
C LEU A 269 -13.55 -6.05 2.64
N ASP A 270 -14.08 -6.61 3.71
CA ASP A 270 -13.28 -7.31 4.72
C ASP A 270 -12.64 -8.58 4.17
N GLU A 271 -13.36 -9.35 3.34
CA GLU A 271 -12.82 -10.53 2.68
C GLU A 271 -11.71 -10.17 1.67
N TYR A 272 -11.87 -9.09 0.91
CA TYR A 272 -10.82 -8.56 0.04
C TYR A 272 -9.59 -8.14 0.85
N ARG A 273 -9.78 -7.32 1.88
CA ARG A 273 -8.69 -6.77 2.72
C ARG A 273 -7.93 -7.85 3.49
N SER A 274 -8.62 -8.92 3.89
CA SER A 274 -8.02 -10.04 4.63
C SER A 274 -7.41 -11.13 3.74
N GLY A 275 -7.62 -11.09 2.42
CA GLY A 275 -7.17 -12.11 1.47
C GLY A 275 -8.06 -13.36 1.42
N LYS A 276 -9.23 -13.35 2.05
CA LYS A 276 -10.19 -14.47 2.00
C LYS A 276 -10.83 -14.66 0.63
N LEU A 277 -10.91 -13.60 -0.18
CA LEU A 277 -11.36 -13.68 -1.57
C LEU A 277 -10.32 -14.33 -2.48
N GLY A 278 -9.03 -14.20 -2.15
CA GLY A 278 -7.90 -14.58 -2.97
C GLY A 278 -6.81 -13.49 -2.95
N HIS A 279 -5.90 -13.57 -3.91
CA HIS A 279 -4.76 -12.66 -4.02
C HIS A 279 -4.92 -11.83 -5.30
N PHE A 280 -5.04 -10.52 -5.16
CA PHE A 280 -5.39 -9.62 -6.26
C PHE A 280 -4.50 -8.39 -6.30
N THR A 281 -4.11 -7.98 -7.51
CA THR A 281 -3.47 -6.69 -7.76
C THR A 281 -4.38 -5.90 -8.71
N LEU A 282 -4.82 -4.71 -8.29
CA LEU A 282 -5.80 -3.92 -9.01
C LEU A 282 -5.17 -3.01 -10.07
N GLU A 283 -3.86 -2.89 -10.08
CA GLU A 283 -3.07 -2.08 -11.00
C GLU A 283 -2.11 -2.95 -11.79
N ILE A 284 -2.01 -2.73 -13.08
CA ILE A 284 -1.17 -3.50 -13.99
C ILE A 284 -0.08 -2.57 -14.57
N PRO A 285 1.22 -2.98 -14.59
CA PRO A 285 2.29 -2.09 -15.07
C PRO A 285 2.12 -1.62 -16.51
N GLU A 286 1.49 -2.43 -17.35
CA GLU A 286 1.24 -2.14 -18.76
C GLU A 286 0.24 -1.01 -18.98
N ASP A 287 -0.64 -0.74 -18.02
CA ASP A 287 -1.57 0.41 -18.06
C ASP A 287 -0.84 1.75 -17.98
N LEU A 288 0.49 1.74 -17.70
CA LEU A 288 1.35 2.92 -17.58
C LEU A 288 2.27 3.13 -18.80
N LEU A 289 2.21 2.24 -19.80
CA LEU A 289 2.98 2.31 -21.04
C LEU A 289 2.17 2.94 -22.14
#